data_4c32f016ed3e810069faf4eb498a8a04
#
_entry.id   4c32f016ed3e810069faf4eb498a8a04
#
_cell.length_a   1.000
_cell.length_b   1.000
_cell.length_c   1.000
_cell.angle_alpha   90.00
_cell.angle_beta   90.00
_cell.angle_gamma   90.00
#
_symmetry.space_group_name_H-M   'P 1'
#
loop_
_entity.id
_entity.type
_entity.pdbx_description
1 polymer ?
#
loop_
_entity_poly.entity_id
_entity_poly.type
_entity_poly.pdbx_seq_one_letter_code
_entity_poly.pdbx_strand_id
1 'polypeptide(L)'
;FKTPDEWKNQTQVDFQNRNSVVDFLLKKFSDWDERYKELIRLTSSFVGLATRIFPLDKSWKSKRPLPITMIGDAAHLMPPFAGQGVNSGLVDALILSDNLADGKFNSIEEAVKNYEQQMFAYGREAQEESTQNEIEMFKPDFTFQQLLNV
;
A
#
# COMPACT_ATOMS: atom_id res chain seq x y z
N PHE A 1 -0.49 13.61 3.28
CA PHE A 1 0.82 14.14 2.91
C PHE A 1 1.93 13.20 3.39
N LYS A 2 3.01 13.11 2.62
CA LYS A 2 4.17 12.29 2.96
C LYS A 2 5.21 13.14 3.71
N THR A 3 5.82 12.54 4.72
CA THR A 3 6.93 13.16 5.44
C THR A 3 8.17 12.27 5.32
N PRO A 4 9.38 12.82 5.16
CA PRO A 4 10.62 12.03 5.18
C PRO A 4 10.75 11.21 6.47
N ASP A 5 11.46 10.08 6.43
CA ASP A 5 11.69 9.23 7.63
C ASP A 5 12.38 9.98 8.77
N GLU A 6 13.20 10.97 8.44
CA GLU A 6 13.84 11.87 9.41
C GLU A 6 12.84 12.73 10.20
N TRP A 7 11.62 12.88 9.68
CA TRP A 7 10.57 13.67 10.31
C TRP A 7 10.22 13.20 11.72
N LYS A 8 10.22 11.90 11.98
CA LYS A 8 9.96 11.33 13.31
C LYS A 8 10.90 11.85 14.38
N ASN A 9 12.12 12.22 13.98
CA ASN A 9 13.15 12.74 14.89
C ASN A 9 13.15 14.27 14.99
N GLN A 10 12.51 14.96 14.05
CA GLN A 10 12.53 16.44 13.96
C GLN A 10 11.23 17.10 14.41
N THR A 11 10.12 16.38 14.42
CA THR A 11 8.83 16.92 14.85
C THR A 11 8.35 16.24 16.13
N GLN A 12 8.17 17.00 17.18
CA GLN A 12 7.59 16.55 18.45
C GLN A 12 6.06 16.42 18.36
N VAL A 13 5.52 15.82 17.27
CA VAL A 13 4.07 15.59 17.18
C VAL A 13 3.73 14.34 17.96
N ASP A 14 2.98 14.54 19.02
CA ASP A 14 2.38 13.43 19.76
C ASP A 14 1.07 13.02 19.08
N PHE A 15 1.09 11.89 18.36
CA PHE A 15 -0.09 11.34 17.67
C PHE A 15 -1.18 10.82 18.62
N GLN A 16 -0.88 10.62 19.88
CA GLN A 16 -1.87 10.28 20.89
C GLN A 16 -2.59 11.52 21.45
N ASN A 17 -2.01 12.70 21.24
CA ASN A 17 -2.58 13.97 21.64
C ASN A 17 -3.20 14.69 20.44
N ARG A 18 -4.54 14.71 20.38
CA ARG A 18 -5.29 15.37 19.31
C ARG A 18 -4.83 16.81 19.06
N ASN A 19 -4.61 17.60 20.14
CA ASN A 19 -4.25 19.00 19.98
C ASN A 19 -2.86 19.16 19.35
N SER A 20 -1.91 18.30 19.71
CA SER A 20 -0.59 18.27 19.08
C SER A 20 -0.70 18.02 17.57
N VAL A 21 -1.57 17.11 17.12
CA VAL A 21 -1.80 16.84 15.71
C VAL A 21 -2.49 18.01 15.00
N VAL A 22 -3.52 18.62 15.64
CA VAL A 22 -4.23 19.79 15.10
C VAL A 22 -3.25 20.95 14.89
N ASP A 23 -2.46 21.31 15.89
CA ASP A 23 -1.50 22.40 15.81
C ASP A 23 -0.47 22.19 14.70
N PHE A 24 0.03 20.95 14.59
CA PHE A 24 0.94 20.57 13.52
C PHE A 24 0.29 20.73 12.14
N LEU A 25 -0.93 20.21 11.95
CA LEU A 25 -1.63 20.29 10.67
C LEU A 25 -1.97 21.74 10.29
N LEU A 26 -2.47 22.55 11.23
CA LEU A 26 -2.75 23.97 10.99
C LEU A 26 -1.50 24.77 10.63
N LYS A 27 -0.37 24.44 11.22
CA LYS A 27 0.91 25.04 10.84
C LYS A 27 1.38 24.57 9.46
N LYS A 28 1.25 23.28 9.16
CA LYS A 28 1.67 22.68 7.89
C LYS A 28 0.85 23.20 6.70
N PHE A 29 -0.44 23.43 6.91
CA PHE A 29 -1.41 23.88 5.92
C PHE A 29 -1.88 25.32 6.20
N SER A 30 -0.96 26.17 6.68
CA SER A 30 -1.27 27.57 7.05
C SER A 30 -1.82 28.44 5.92
N ASP A 31 -1.42 28.13 4.68
CA ASP A 31 -1.82 28.78 3.43
C ASP A 31 -3.15 28.23 2.84
N TRP A 32 -3.69 27.18 3.42
CA TRP A 32 -4.96 26.62 2.96
C TRP A 32 -6.15 27.51 3.33
N ASP A 33 -7.24 27.42 2.52
CA ASP A 33 -8.51 28.08 2.81
C ASP A 33 -9.03 27.72 4.21
N GLU A 34 -9.65 28.71 4.89
CA GLU A 34 -10.10 28.55 6.26
C GLU A 34 -11.12 27.41 6.44
N ARG A 35 -11.93 27.12 5.41
CA ARG A 35 -12.88 26.01 5.42
C ARG A 35 -12.20 24.63 5.65
N TYR A 36 -11.00 24.42 5.08
CA TYR A 36 -10.23 23.19 5.31
C TYR A 36 -9.59 23.18 6.69
N LYS A 37 -9.11 24.32 7.17
CA LYS A 37 -8.58 24.44 8.52
C LYS A 37 -9.66 24.19 9.57
N GLU A 38 -10.90 24.60 9.31
CA GLU A 38 -12.02 24.32 10.19
C GLU A 38 -12.33 22.82 10.26
N LEU A 39 -12.25 22.07 9.15
CA LEU A 39 -12.36 20.61 9.18
C LEU A 39 -11.29 19.96 10.07
N ILE A 40 -10.05 20.45 10.01
CA ILE A 40 -8.98 19.98 10.91
C ILE A 40 -9.35 20.24 12.38
N ARG A 41 -9.86 21.44 12.72
CA ARG A 41 -10.26 21.79 14.09
C ARG A 41 -11.44 20.96 14.59
N LEU A 42 -12.39 20.63 13.73
CA LEU A 42 -13.60 19.86 14.07
C LEU A 42 -13.36 18.35 14.10
N THR A 43 -12.26 17.86 13.53
CA THR A 43 -11.94 16.43 13.52
C THR A 43 -11.70 15.92 14.93
N SER A 44 -12.47 14.92 15.36
CA SER A 44 -12.44 14.40 16.73
C SER A 44 -11.20 13.53 17.01
N SER A 45 -10.70 12.80 16.01
CA SER A 45 -9.55 11.90 16.14
C SER A 45 -8.73 11.83 14.87
N PHE A 46 -7.44 11.58 15.02
CA PHE A 46 -6.48 11.40 13.92
C PHE A 46 -5.76 10.07 14.06
N VAL A 47 -5.52 9.42 12.94
CA VAL A 47 -4.73 8.19 12.89
C VAL A 47 -3.55 8.41 11.93
N GLY A 48 -2.35 8.23 12.43
CA GLY A 48 -1.14 8.22 11.61
C GLY A 48 -0.87 6.79 11.12
N LEU A 49 -0.88 6.59 9.81
CA LEU A 49 -0.56 5.30 9.19
C LEU A 49 0.77 5.42 8.44
N ALA A 50 1.72 4.54 8.77
CA ALA A 50 2.93 4.39 7.98
C ALA A 50 2.60 3.58 6.71
N THR A 51 2.94 4.11 5.55
CA THR A 51 2.95 3.32 4.31
C THR A 51 4.02 2.25 4.40
N ARG A 52 3.67 1.03 4.03
CA ARG A 52 4.57 -0.12 4.05
C ARG A 52 4.48 -0.86 2.74
N ILE A 53 5.57 -1.53 2.40
CA ILE A 53 5.65 -2.44 1.26
C ILE A 53 6.22 -3.78 1.75
N PHE A 54 5.67 -4.88 1.25
CA PHE A 54 6.27 -6.20 1.45
C PHE A 54 7.10 -6.51 0.20
N PRO A 55 8.46 -6.48 0.29
CA PRO A 55 9.30 -6.59 -0.90
C PRO A 55 9.15 -7.92 -1.62
N LEU A 56 8.93 -7.88 -2.92
CA LEU A 56 8.87 -9.05 -3.82
C LEU A 56 10.16 -9.21 -4.66
N ASP A 57 11.27 -8.60 -4.22
CA ASP A 57 12.59 -8.72 -4.84
C ASP A 57 13.20 -10.10 -4.69
N LYS A 58 12.77 -10.86 -3.69
CA LYS A 58 13.23 -12.21 -3.39
C LYS A 58 12.08 -13.19 -3.39
N SER A 59 12.28 -14.34 -4.05
CA SER A 59 11.34 -15.45 -3.97
C SER A 59 11.27 -16.02 -2.56
N TRP A 60 10.09 -16.49 -2.16
CA TRP A 60 9.94 -17.19 -0.89
C TRP A 60 10.69 -18.52 -0.91
N LYS A 61 11.05 -19.01 0.27
CA LYS A 61 11.78 -20.29 0.38
C LYS A 61 11.01 -21.42 -0.29
N SER A 62 11.63 -22.07 -1.26
CA SER A 62 11.02 -23.16 -2.02
C SER A 62 10.83 -24.46 -1.22
N LYS A 63 11.64 -24.68 -0.18
CA LYS A 63 11.52 -25.84 0.71
C LYS A 63 10.77 -25.44 1.97
N ARG A 64 9.46 -25.74 1.94
CA ARG A 64 8.57 -25.61 3.09
C ARG A 64 8.06 -26.99 3.50
N PRO A 65 7.87 -27.25 4.80
CA PRO A 65 7.38 -28.56 5.26
C PRO A 65 5.94 -28.84 4.84
N LEU A 66 5.19 -27.83 4.47
CA LEU A 66 3.79 -27.90 4.02
C LEU A 66 3.59 -26.95 2.84
N PRO A 67 2.61 -27.19 1.95
CA PRO A 67 2.24 -26.29 0.85
C PRO A 67 1.48 -25.05 1.39
N ILE A 68 2.16 -24.22 2.15
CA ILE A 68 1.63 -22.98 2.72
C ILE A 68 1.94 -21.83 1.76
N THR A 69 0.95 -20.99 1.48
CA THR A 69 1.14 -19.76 0.72
C THR A 69 0.42 -18.58 1.38
N MET A 70 0.55 -17.39 0.83
CA MET A 70 -0.08 -16.15 1.30
C MET A 70 -0.80 -15.49 0.13
N ILE A 71 -1.84 -14.72 0.43
CA ILE A 71 -2.62 -13.92 -0.52
C ILE A 71 -2.81 -12.50 0.02
N GLY A 72 -3.14 -11.55 -0.86
CA GLY A 72 -3.43 -10.16 -0.51
C GLY A 72 -2.26 -9.47 0.15
N ASP A 73 -2.55 -8.60 1.12
CA ASP A 73 -1.53 -7.80 1.82
C ASP A 73 -0.47 -8.64 2.53
N ALA A 74 -0.80 -9.87 2.94
CA ALA A 74 0.19 -10.79 3.51
C ALA A 74 1.26 -11.22 2.49
N ALA A 75 0.90 -11.25 1.21
CA ALA A 75 1.77 -11.64 0.10
C ALA A 75 2.49 -10.45 -0.53
N HIS A 76 1.77 -9.37 -0.81
CA HIS A 76 2.24 -8.26 -1.64
C HIS A 76 1.75 -6.89 -1.17
N LEU A 77 1.78 -6.64 0.16
CA LEU A 77 1.45 -5.32 0.71
C LEU A 77 2.12 -4.20 -0.09
N MET A 78 1.34 -3.22 -0.48
CA MET A 78 1.78 -2.08 -1.28
C MET A 78 1.18 -0.77 -0.77
N PRO A 79 1.81 0.40 -1.06
CA PRO A 79 1.18 1.70 -0.83
C PRO A 79 -0.11 1.84 -1.64
N PRO A 80 -1.11 2.63 -1.19
CA PRO A 80 -2.43 2.67 -1.83
C PRO A 80 -2.53 3.52 -3.11
N PHE A 81 -1.42 3.99 -3.66
CA PHE A 81 -1.38 5.02 -4.70
C PHE A 81 -1.76 4.54 -6.11
N ALA A 82 -1.74 3.22 -6.37
CA ALA A 82 -2.27 2.65 -7.60
C ALA A 82 -3.69 2.09 -7.43
N GLY A 83 -4.22 1.98 -6.21
CA GLY A 83 -5.53 1.39 -5.94
C GLY A 83 -5.63 -0.10 -6.24
N GLN A 84 -4.50 -0.80 -6.42
CA GLN A 84 -4.45 -2.18 -6.90
C GLN A 84 -4.49 -3.26 -5.80
N GLY A 85 -4.28 -2.89 -4.52
CA GLY A 85 -4.13 -3.87 -3.44
C GLY A 85 -5.28 -4.86 -3.33
N VAL A 86 -6.52 -4.38 -3.29
CA VAL A 86 -7.72 -5.24 -3.21
C VAL A 86 -7.87 -6.08 -4.48
N ASN A 87 -7.69 -5.48 -5.65
CA ASN A 87 -7.81 -6.17 -6.93
C ASN A 87 -6.78 -7.30 -7.06
N SER A 88 -5.54 -7.06 -6.67
CA SER A 88 -4.49 -8.09 -6.63
C SER A 88 -4.87 -9.24 -5.70
N GLY A 89 -5.42 -8.95 -4.52
CA GLY A 89 -5.90 -10.00 -3.60
C GLY A 89 -7.07 -10.82 -4.14
N LEU A 90 -7.97 -10.21 -4.95
CA LEU A 90 -9.03 -10.94 -5.65
C LEU A 90 -8.46 -11.82 -6.77
N VAL A 91 -7.45 -11.34 -7.48
CA VAL A 91 -6.73 -12.15 -8.51
C VAL A 91 -6.00 -13.32 -7.85
N ASP A 92 -5.39 -13.14 -6.68
CA ASP A 92 -4.80 -14.23 -5.91
C ASP A 92 -5.82 -15.33 -5.63
N ALA A 93 -6.99 -14.95 -5.10
CA ALA A 93 -8.04 -15.91 -4.76
C ALA A 93 -8.53 -16.66 -5.99
N LEU A 94 -8.70 -15.96 -7.12
CA LEU A 94 -9.12 -16.56 -8.38
C LEU A 94 -8.09 -17.58 -8.89
N ILE A 95 -6.83 -17.17 -9.05
CA ILE A 95 -5.78 -18.04 -9.59
C ILE A 95 -5.55 -19.26 -8.68
N LEU A 96 -5.48 -19.02 -7.36
CA LEU A 96 -5.24 -20.08 -6.40
C LEU A 96 -6.41 -21.09 -6.38
N SER A 97 -7.66 -20.61 -6.42
CA SER A 97 -8.83 -21.48 -6.46
C SER A 97 -8.88 -22.32 -7.74
N ASP A 98 -8.61 -21.71 -8.90
CA ASP A 98 -8.55 -22.43 -10.18
C ASP A 98 -7.44 -23.48 -10.17
N ASN A 99 -6.25 -23.12 -9.68
CA ASN A 99 -5.14 -24.07 -9.60
C ASN A 99 -5.45 -25.28 -8.70
N LEU A 100 -6.23 -25.10 -7.65
CA LEU A 100 -6.58 -26.17 -6.70
C LEU A 100 -7.78 -27.00 -7.17
N ALA A 101 -8.71 -26.42 -7.94
CA ALA A 101 -9.97 -27.06 -8.31
C ALA A 101 -9.94 -27.75 -9.69
N ASP A 102 -9.18 -27.23 -10.64
CA ASP A 102 -9.24 -27.62 -12.07
C ASP A 102 -8.61 -28.97 -12.38
N GLY A 103 -7.95 -29.64 -11.44
CA GLY A 103 -7.25 -30.91 -11.69
C GLY A 103 -6.07 -30.81 -12.67
N LYS A 104 -5.56 -29.60 -12.93
CA LYS A 104 -4.43 -29.37 -13.85
C LYS A 104 -3.08 -29.74 -13.25
N PHE A 105 -3.00 -29.82 -11.94
CA PHE A 105 -1.76 -30.07 -11.20
C PHE A 105 -1.82 -31.42 -10.51
N ASN A 106 -0.69 -32.12 -10.48
CA ASN A 106 -0.60 -33.44 -9.85
C ASN A 106 -0.52 -33.41 -8.33
N SER A 107 -0.24 -32.20 -7.76
CA SER A 107 -0.17 -32.01 -6.33
C SER A 107 -0.54 -30.57 -5.93
N ILE A 108 -0.91 -30.38 -4.66
CA ILE A 108 -1.16 -29.06 -4.08
C ILE A 108 0.12 -28.21 -4.14
N GLU A 109 1.29 -28.82 -3.96
CA GLU A 109 2.58 -28.12 -4.05
C GLU A 109 2.80 -27.50 -5.43
N GLU A 110 2.45 -28.23 -6.50
CA GLU A 110 2.56 -27.74 -7.87
C GLU A 110 1.57 -26.60 -8.12
N ALA A 111 0.32 -26.74 -7.67
CA ALA A 111 -0.71 -25.71 -7.78
C ALA A 111 -0.31 -24.41 -7.07
N VAL A 112 0.17 -24.52 -5.82
CA VAL A 112 0.66 -23.38 -5.02
C VAL A 112 1.87 -22.75 -5.68
N LYS A 113 2.83 -23.52 -6.15
CA LYS A 113 4.02 -23.00 -6.84
C LYS A 113 3.66 -22.22 -8.10
N ASN A 114 2.72 -22.72 -8.88
CA ASN A 114 2.25 -22.01 -10.08
C ASN A 114 1.57 -20.70 -9.74
N TYR A 115 0.70 -20.68 -8.71
CA TYR A 115 0.10 -19.47 -8.20
C TYR A 115 1.18 -18.44 -7.78
N GLU A 116 2.14 -18.85 -6.96
CA GLU A 116 3.19 -17.97 -6.48
C GLU A 116 4.01 -17.36 -7.61
N GLN A 117 4.33 -18.12 -8.65
CA GLN A 117 5.04 -17.60 -9.83
C GLN A 117 4.28 -16.47 -10.51
N GLN A 118 2.95 -16.63 -10.66
CA GLN A 118 2.10 -15.60 -11.24
C GLN A 118 1.97 -14.39 -10.31
N MET A 119 1.71 -14.64 -9.03
CA MET A 119 1.57 -13.60 -8.00
C MET A 119 2.83 -12.72 -7.90
N PHE A 120 4.03 -13.31 -7.94
CA PHE A 120 5.27 -12.54 -7.94
C PHE A 120 5.40 -11.61 -9.15
N ALA A 121 4.84 -11.98 -10.31
CA ALA A 121 4.87 -11.13 -11.49
C ALA A 121 3.93 -9.93 -11.36
N TYR A 122 2.62 -10.18 -11.21
CA TYR A 122 1.64 -9.09 -11.15
C TYR A 122 1.71 -8.28 -9.84
N GLY A 123 2.07 -8.90 -8.72
CA GLY A 123 2.24 -8.21 -7.46
C GLY A 123 3.42 -7.23 -7.49
N ARG A 124 4.52 -7.58 -8.15
CA ARG A 124 5.65 -6.67 -8.37
C ARG A 124 5.26 -5.50 -9.26
N GLU A 125 4.59 -5.77 -10.38
CA GLU A 125 4.10 -4.73 -11.29
C GLU A 125 3.20 -3.73 -10.55
N ALA A 126 2.24 -4.21 -9.77
CA ALA A 126 1.35 -3.36 -8.96
C ALA A 126 2.11 -2.56 -7.89
N GLN A 127 3.15 -3.13 -7.27
CA GLN A 127 4.01 -2.42 -6.32
C GLN A 127 4.84 -1.33 -7.00
N GLU A 128 5.38 -1.58 -8.19
CA GLU A 128 6.15 -0.63 -8.96
C GLU A 128 5.26 0.54 -9.40
N GLU A 129 4.07 0.26 -9.94
CA GLU A 129 3.07 1.27 -10.30
C GLU A 129 2.68 2.13 -9.09
N SER A 130 2.36 1.48 -7.95
CA SER A 130 2.00 2.20 -6.73
C SER A 130 3.13 3.09 -6.22
N THR A 131 4.37 2.63 -6.29
CA THR A 131 5.54 3.41 -5.88
C THR A 131 5.78 4.57 -6.83
N GLN A 132 5.63 4.35 -8.13
CA GLN A 132 5.77 5.41 -9.13
C GLN A 132 4.70 6.51 -8.94
N ASN A 133 3.44 6.10 -8.74
CA ASN A 133 2.35 7.03 -8.48
C ASN A 133 2.58 7.81 -7.17
N GLU A 134 3.11 7.16 -6.13
CA GLU A 134 3.50 7.84 -4.90
C GLU A 134 4.52 8.95 -5.18
N ILE A 135 5.57 8.65 -5.96
CA ILE A 135 6.60 9.63 -6.32
C ILE A 135 5.99 10.80 -7.09
N GLU A 136 5.16 10.50 -8.09
CA GLU A 136 4.50 11.52 -8.90
C GLU A 136 3.58 12.44 -8.08
N MET A 137 2.73 11.85 -7.23
CA MET A 137 1.77 12.61 -6.39
C MET A 137 2.44 13.53 -5.36
N PHE A 138 3.68 13.26 -4.98
CA PHE A 138 4.41 14.09 -4.01
C PHE A 138 5.43 15.03 -4.66
N LYS A 139 5.43 15.17 -5.99
CA LYS A 139 6.20 16.22 -6.66
C LYS A 139 5.61 17.60 -6.34
N PRO A 140 6.45 18.65 -6.21
CA PRO A 140 5.99 20.00 -5.87
C PRO A 140 5.01 20.61 -6.87
N ASP A 141 5.07 20.21 -8.13
CA ASP A 141 4.26 20.69 -9.25
C ASP A 141 3.08 19.77 -9.61
N PHE A 142 2.85 18.75 -8.81
CA PHE A 142 1.74 17.81 -9.04
C PHE A 142 0.37 18.48 -8.94
N THR A 143 -0.48 18.20 -9.93
CA THR A 143 -1.91 18.55 -9.90
C THR A 143 -2.77 17.33 -10.25
N PHE A 144 -3.94 17.18 -9.62
CA PHE A 144 -4.86 16.08 -9.90
C PHE A 144 -5.35 16.04 -11.36
N GLN A 145 -5.30 17.17 -12.07
CA GLN A 145 -5.61 17.20 -13.51
C GLN A 145 -4.66 16.38 -14.36
N GLN A 146 -3.42 16.19 -13.92
CA GLN A 146 -2.45 15.34 -14.60
C GLN A 146 -2.87 13.87 -14.61
N LEU A 147 -3.62 13.41 -13.60
CA LEU A 147 -4.16 12.04 -13.54
C LEU A 147 -5.37 11.83 -14.48
N LEU A 148 -6.03 12.91 -14.89
CA LEU A 148 -7.24 12.84 -15.73
C LEU A 148 -6.94 12.90 -17.24
N ASN A 149 -5.70 13.17 -17.61
CA ASN A 149 -5.26 13.33 -18.99
C ASN A 149 -4.51 12.10 -19.53
N VAL A 150 -4.78 10.92 -18.97
CA VAL A 150 -4.24 9.63 -19.45
C VAL A 150 -5.19 8.98 -20.44
#